data_97769d2c6798ee1503bd8f24713d6634
#
_entry.id   97769d2c6798ee1503bd8f24713d6634
#
_cell.length_a   1.000
_cell.length_b   1.000
_cell.length_c   1.000
_cell.angle_alpha   90.00
_cell.angle_beta   90.00
_cell.angle_gamma   90.00
#
_symmetry.space_group_name_H-M   'P 1'
#
loop_
_entity.id
_entity.type
_entity.pdbx_description
1 polymer ?
#
loop_
_entity_poly.entity_id
_entity_poly.type
_entity_poly.pdbx_seq_one_letter_code
_entity_poly.pdbx_strand_id
1 'polypeptide(L)'
;MSGPPSRVAPPPVVRAATAVWFALGAFLLLENAVLWLRRDEFERAAARAGDDPALVGGIFVQLTAVALLFGVGYVGGGLLLRRGRRWARGVLTVVAALHVLWIVLPGATAVNLVTLLLITVGLALTWLRGTAQWVRQH
;
A
#
# COMPACT_ATOMS: atom_id res chain seq x y z
N MET A 1 27.67 -35.84 1.40
CA MET A 1 27.71 -34.37 1.62
C MET A 1 26.43 -33.77 1.06
N SER A 2 25.49 -33.47 1.94
CA SER A 2 24.23 -32.84 1.54
C SER A 2 24.51 -31.34 1.36
N GLY A 3 24.52 -30.86 0.11
CA GLY A 3 24.59 -29.44 -0.17
C GLY A 3 23.42 -28.70 0.47
N PRO A 4 23.56 -27.38 0.80
CA PRO A 4 22.46 -26.62 1.36
C PRO A 4 21.26 -26.67 0.40
N PRO A 5 20.03 -26.81 0.92
CA PRO A 5 18.85 -26.88 0.08
C PRO A 5 18.79 -25.62 -0.80
N SER A 6 18.80 -25.81 -2.11
CA SER A 6 18.67 -24.73 -3.09
C SER A 6 17.34 -24.00 -2.81
N ARG A 7 17.40 -22.75 -2.36
CA ARG A 7 16.22 -21.92 -2.19
C ARG A 7 15.59 -21.71 -3.55
N VAL A 8 14.45 -22.35 -3.78
CA VAL A 8 13.70 -22.18 -5.02
C VAL A 8 13.31 -20.69 -5.13
N ALA A 9 13.68 -20.05 -6.23
CA ALA A 9 13.35 -18.65 -6.48
C ALA A 9 11.84 -18.48 -6.70
N PRO A 10 11.22 -17.39 -6.19
CA PRO A 10 9.81 -17.13 -6.41
C PRO A 10 9.48 -17.00 -7.89
N PRO A 11 8.34 -17.53 -8.37
CA PRO A 11 7.89 -17.39 -9.74
C PRO A 11 7.80 -15.91 -10.18
N PRO A 12 7.91 -15.61 -11.48
CA PRO A 12 7.83 -14.23 -11.99
C PRO A 12 6.55 -13.48 -11.55
N VAL A 13 5.42 -14.17 -11.49
CA VAL A 13 4.14 -13.59 -11.05
C VAL A 13 4.18 -13.16 -9.57
N VAL A 14 4.83 -13.90 -8.70
CA VAL A 14 5.00 -13.55 -7.28
C VAL A 14 5.94 -12.36 -7.14
N ARG A 15 7.00 -12.31 -7.96
CA ARG A 15 7.91 -11.16 -8.00
C ARG A 15 7.20 -9.90 -8.48
N ALA A 16 6.39 -10.01 -9.53
CA ALA A 16 5.58 -8.91 -10.04
C ALA A 16 4.56 -8.42 -9.00
N ALA A 17 3.82 -9.33 -8.35
CA ALA A 17 2.90 -8.98 -7.28
C ALA A 17 3.61 -8.24 -6.12
N THR A 18 4.75 -8.77 -5.68
CA THR A 18 5.56 -8.13 -4.62
C THR A 18 6.03 -6.73 -5.02
N ALA A 19 6.48 -6.57 -6.28
CA ALA A 19 6.93 -5.28 -6.80
C ALA A 19 5.78 -4.25 -6.83
N VAL A 20 4.56 -4.65 -7.21
CA VAL A 20 3.39 -3.75 -7.21
C VAL A 20 3.04 -3.32 -5.79
N TRP A 21 3.06 -4.23 -4.81
CA TRP A 21 2.80 -3.89 -3.41
C TRP A 21 3.87 -2.96 -2.81
N PHE A 22 5.13 -3.14 -3.19
CA PHE A 22 6.21 -2.24 -2.77
C PHE A 22 6.08 -0.87 -3.45
N ALA A 23 5.76 -0.84 -4.74
CA ALA A 23 5.51 0.40 -5.47
C ALA A 23 4.35 1.20 -4.84
N LEU A 24 3.27 0.52 -4.45
CA LEU A 24 2.14 1.14 -3.76
C LEU A 24 2.55 1.71 -2.40
N GLY A 25 3.30 0.95 -1.59
CA GLY A 25 3.82 1.44 -0.31
C GLY A 25 4.73 2.66 -0.48
N ALA A 26 5.64 2.63 -1.46
CA ALA A 26 6.51 3.75 -1.78
C ALA A 26 5.73 4.97 -2.28
N PHE A 27 4.71 4.76 -3.12
CA PHE A 27 3.83 5.81 -3.61
C PHE A 27 3.10 6.53 -2.48
N LEU A 28 2.53 5.81 -1.51
CA LEU A 28 1.86 6.40 -0.36
C LEU A 28 2.81 7.25 0.49
N LEU A 29 4.04 6.78 0.69
CA LEU A 29 5.05 7.55 1.44
C LEU A 29 5.48 8.81 0.67
N LEU A 30 5.64 8.71 -0.65
CA LEU A 30 5.99 9.84 -1.50
C LEU A 30 4.86 10.88 -1.50
N GLU A 31 3.61 10.45 -1.67
CA GLU A 31 2.44 11.32 -1.62
C GLU A 31 2.35 12.05 -0.28
N ASN A 32 2.56 11.33 0.82
CA ASN A 32 2.58 11.92 2.16
C ASN A 32 3.72 12.92 2.33
N ALA A 33 4.93 12.63 1.81
CA ALA A 33 6.06 13.55 1.85
C ALA A 33 5.77 14.84 1.07
N VAL A 34 5.18 14.72 -0.14
CA VAL A 34 4.76 15.89 -0.95
C VAL A 34 3.71 16.73 -0.20
N LEU A 35 2.77 16.08 0.50
CA LEU A 35 1.78 16.77 1.31
C LEU A 35 2.46 17.61 2.40
N TRP A 36 3.44 17.07 3.12
CA TRP A 36 4.20 17.78 4.15
C TRP A 36 5.01 18.95 3.59
N LEU A 37 5.61 18.80 2.40
CA LEU A 37 6.33 19.89 1.72
C LEU A 37 5.42 21.07 1.34
N ARG A 38 4.12 20.81 1.16
CA ARG A 38 3.12 21.83 0.82
C ARG A 38 2.29 22.29 2.01
N ARG A 39 2.68 21.93 3.23
CA ARG A 39 1.91 22.23 4.45
C ARG A 39 1.55 23.70 4.58
N ASP A 40 2.50 24.61 4.34
CA ASP A 40 2.28 26.06 4.46
C ASP A 40 1.23 26.58 3.47
N GLU A 41 1.07 25.93 2.31
CA GLU A 41 0.02 26.28 1.35
C GLU A 41 -1.36 25.93 1.90
N PHE A 42 -1.49 24.77 2.56
CA PHE A 42 -2.74 24.33 3.19
C PHE A 42 -3.09 25.18 4.40
N GLU A 43 -2.14 25.56 5.25
CA GLU A 43 -2.36 26.45 6.39
C GLU A 43 -2.83 27.84 5.92
N ARG A 44 -2.21 28.38 4.87
CA ARG A 44 -2.64 29.65 4.27
C ARG A 44 -4.02 29.56 3.61
N ALA A 45 -4.37 28.44 3.00
CA ALA A 45 -5.68 28.21 2.43
C ALA A 45 -6.77 28.13 3.52
N ALA A 46 -6.50 27.40 4.60
CA ALA A 46 -7.39 27.32 5.76
C ALA A 46 -7.66 28.72 6.37
N ALA A 47 -6.61 29.48 6.61
CA ALA A 47 -6.72 30.85 7.12
C ALA A 47 -7.56 31.77 6.22
N ARG A 48 -7.43 31.65 4.89
CA ARG A 48 -8.27 32.41 3.93
C ARG A 48 -9.74 31.99 3.96
N ALA A 49 -10.00 30.70 4.24
CA ALA A 49 -11.35 30.17 4.38
C ALA A 49 -12.01 30.52 5.74
N GLY A 50 -11.25 31.11 6.66
CA GLY A 50 -11.72 31.39 8.03
C GLY A 50 -11.62 30.22 8.99
N ASP A 51 -10.94 29.14 8.58
CA ASP A 51 -10.67 27.96 9.41
C ASP A 51 -9.44 28.19 10.28
N ASP A 52 -9.34 27.43 11.39
CA ASP A 52 -8.17 27.47 12.26
C ASP A 52 -6.98 26.70 11.61
N PRO A 53 -5.87 27.39 11.26
CA PRO A 53 -4.70 26.75 10.67
C PRO A 53 -4.10 25.64 11.56
N ALA A 54 -4.31 25.69 12.87
CA ALA A 54 -3.82 24.65 13.80
C ALA A 54 -4.47 23.29 13.55
N LEU A 55 -5.70 23.23 13.01
CA LEU A 55 -6.38 21.99 12.65
C LEU A 55 -5.67 21.26 11.51
N VAL A 56 -4.99 21.98 10.61
CA VAL A 56 -4.23 21.41 9.49
C VAL A 56 -3.17 20.44 10.00
N GLY A 57 -2.44 20.81 11.06
CA GLY A 57 -1.42 19.96 11.68
C GLY A 57 -1.98 18.61 12.15
N GLY A 58 -3.14 18.61 12.80
CA GLY A 58 -3.82 17.40 13.25
C GLY A 58 -4.21 16.46 12.08
N ILE A 59 -4.76 17.05 11.01
CA ILE A 59 -5.13 16.30 9.78
C ILE A 59 -3.88 15.67 9.16
N PHE A 60 -2.77 16.39 9.06
CA PHE A 60 -1.53 15.89 8.49
C PHE A 60 -0.94 14.72 9.28
N VAL A 61 -0.96 14.81 10.62
CA VAL A 61 -0.55 13.70 11.50
C VAL A 61 -1.44 12.47 11.26
N GLN A 62 -2.75 12.65 11.19
CA GLN A 62 -3.69 11.55 10.90
C GLN A 62 -3.42 10.91 9.53
N LEU A 63 -3.24 11.71 8.48
CA LEU A 63 -2.93 11.20 7.14
C LEU A 63 -1.60 10.46 7.10
N THR A 64 -0.60 10.95 7.85
CA THR A 64 0.70 10.27 7.98
C THR A 64 0.55 8.92 8.67
N ALA A 65 -0.21 8.85 9.76
CA ALA A 65 -0.46 7.59 10.46
C ALA A 65 -1.15 6.57 9.54
N VAL A 66 -2.14 7.01 8.75
CA VAL A 66 -2.83 6.19 7.75
C VAL A 66 -1.88 5.72 6.66
N ALA A 67 -1.05 6.61 6.10
CA ALA A 67 -0.07 6.26 5.07
C ALA A 67 0.96 5.24 5.57
N LEU A 68 1.43 5.39 6.80
CA LEU A 68 2.34 4.43 7.44
C LEU A 68 1.67 3.08 7.68
N LEU A 69 0.43 3.07 8.17
CA LEU A 69 -0.33 1.86 8.44
C LEU A 69 -0.52 1.03 7.15
N PHE A 70 -1.02 1.65 6.09
CA PHE A 70 -1.21 0.97 4.81
C PHE A 70 0.12 0.65 4.13
N GLY A 71 1.11 1.55 4.17
CA GLY A 71 2.44 1.32 3.61
C GLY A 71 3.12 0.10 4.24
N VAL A 72 3.13 -0.01 5.57
CA VAL A 72 3.66 -1.18 6.29
C VAL A 72 2.83 -2.43 5.96
N GLY A 73 1.52 -2.31 5.88
CA GLY A 73 0.63 -3.41 5.50
C GLY A 73 0.96 -3.98 4.12
N TYR A 74 1.16 -3.13 3.13
CA TYR A 74 1.50 -3.54 1.76
C TYR A 74 2.92 -4.10 1.64
N VAL A 75 3.91 -3.44 2.20
CA VAL A 75 5.31 -3.92 2.17
C VAL A 75 5.44 -5.23 2.94
N GLY A 76 4.87 -5.29 4.16
CA GLY A 76 4.88 -6.49 4.99
C GLY A 76 4.14 -7.65 4.34
N GLY A 77 2.93 -7.41 3.81
CA GLY A 77 2.14 -8.40 3.08
C GLY A 77 2.85 -8.90 1.81
N GLY A 78 3.48 -8.00 1.06
CA GLY A 78 4.29 -8.34 -0.12
C GLY A 78 5.50 -9.21 0.24
N LEU A 79 6.21 -8.90 1.33
CA LEU A 79 7.32 -9.73 1.83
C LEU A 79 6.83 -11.13 2.27
N LEU A 80 5.70 -11.20 2.96
CA LEU A 80 5.11 -12.46 3.39
C LEU A 80 4.64 -13.31 2.20
N LEU A 81 4.09 -12.66 1.16
CA LEU A 81 3.72 -13.32 -0.09
C LEU A 81 4.94 -13.93 -0.78
N ARG A 82 6.04 -13.17 -0.84
CA ARG A 82 7.32 -13.63 -1.40
C ARG A 82 7.89 -14.82 -0.61
N ARG A 83 7.66 -14.86 0.71
CA ARG A 83 8.06 -15.98 1.59
C ARG A 83 7.12 -17.19 1.51
N GLY A 84 6.10 -17.17 0.66
CA GLY A 84 5.15 -18.26 0.48
C GLY A 84 4.12 -18.41 1.61
N ARG A 85 3.94 -17.40 2.47
CA ARG A 85 2.96 -17.47 3.57
C ARG A 85 1.53 -17.45 3.04
N ARG A 86 0.75 -18.50 3.33
CA ARG A 86 -0.64 -18.67 2.82
C ARG A 86 -1.57 -17.54 3.23
N TRP A 87 -1.45 -17.07 4.46
CA TRP A 87 -2.30 -16.00 5.00
C TRP A 87 -1.97 -14.61 4.45
N ALA A 88 -0.79 -14.42 3.80
CA ALA A 88 -0.40 -13.15 3.21
C ALA A 88 -1.42 -12.64 2.17
N ARG A 89 -2.03 -13.54 1.40
CA ARG A 89 -3.08 -13.20 0.42
C ARG A 89 -4.31 -12.62 1.10
N GLY A 90 -4.75 -13.23 2.19
CA GLY A 90 -5.87 -12.74 3.00
C GLY A 90 -5.58 -11.37 3.59
N VAL A 91 -4.40 -11.18 4.19
CA VAL A 91 -3.98 -9.90 4.77
C VAL A 91 -3.95 -8.80 3.72
N LEU A 92 -3.30 -9.04 2.57
CA LEU A 92 -3.25 -8.05 1.47
C LEU A 92 -4.66 -7.68 0.98
N THR A 93 -5.57 -8.66 0.88
CA THR A 93 -6.96 -8.41 0.48
C THR A 93 -7.69 -7.54 1.52
N VAL A 94 -7.53 -7.84 2.81
CA VAL A 94 -8.16 -7.06 3.89
C VAL A 94 -7.58 -5.64 3.93
N VAL A 95 -6.26 -5.48 3.87
CA VAL A 95 -5.59 -4.17 3.85
C VAL A 95 -6.06 -3.36 2.64
N ALA A 96 -6.13 -3.98 1.46
CA ALA A 96 -6.60 -3.34 0.24
C ALA A 96 -8.08 -2.93 0.34
N ALA A 97 -8.96 -3.79 0.88
CA ALA A 97 -10.37 -3.47 1.06
C ALA A 97 -10.57 -2.30 2.03
N LEU A 98 -9.86 -2.28 3.14
CA LEU A 98 -9.89 -1.16 4.10
C LEU A 98 -9.38 0.13 3.48
N HIS A 99 -8.32 0.06 2.66
CA HIS A 99 -7.78 1.24 1.98
C HIS A 99 -8.74 1.77 0.91
N VAL A 100 -9.35 0.89 0.12
CA VAL A 100 -10.39 1.30 -0.85
C VAL A 100 -11.54 1.98 -0.14
N LEU A 101 -12.02 1.42 0.98
CA LEU A 101 -13.08 2.03 1.77
C LEU A 101 -12.66 3.42 2.27
N TRP A 102 -11.43 3.56 2.77
CA TRP A 102 -10.87 4.85 3.22
C TRP A 102 -10.83 5.89 2.09
N ILE A 103 -10.51 5.49 0.85
CA ILE A 103 -10.45 6.36 -0.31
C ILE A 103 -11.85 6.79 -0.79
N VAL A 104 -12.80 5.85 -0.81
CA VAL A 104 -14.12 6.07 -1.41
C VAL A 104 -15.03 6.89 -0.52
N LEU A 105 -14.95 6.74 0.81
CA LEU A 105 -15.82 7.45 1.77
C LEU A 105 -15.75 8.98 1.66
N PRO A 106 -14.57 9.63 1.57
CA PRO A 106 -14.46 11.09 1.44
C PRO A 106 -14.62 11.60 0.00
N GLY A 107 -14.68 10.72 -0.98
CA GLY A 107 -14.70 11.04 -2.41
C GLY A 107 -13.36 10.81 -3.10
N ALA A 108 -13.42 10.25 -4.31
CA ALA A 108 -12.22 9.91 -5.08
C ALA A 108 -11.61 11.15 -5.76
N THR A 109 -10.28 11.31 -5.63
CA THR A 109 -9.48 12.30 -6.36
C THR A 109 -8.68 11.63 -7.49
N ALA A 110 -8.07 12.41 -8.39
CA ALA A 110 -7.23 11.88 -9.46
C ALA A 110 -6.05 11.04 -8.92
N VAL A 111 -5.45 11.45 -7.80
CA VAL A 111 -4.37 10.70 -7.14
C VAL A 111 -4.89 9.37 -6.61
N ASN A 112 -6.09 9.35 -6.04
CA ASN A 112 -6.74 8.14 -5.56
C ASN A 112 -7.00 7.13 -6.69
N LEU A 113 -7.22 7.57 -7.94
CA LEU A 113 -7.37 6.66 -9.08
C LEU A 113 -6.09 5.86 -9.36
N VAL A 114 -4.91 6.47 -9.22
CA VAL A 114 -3.62 5.77 -9.35
C VAL A 114 -3.48 4.71 -8.26
N THR A 115 -3.80 5.06 -7.02
CA THR A 115 -3.80 4.12 -5.88
C THR A 115 -4.76 2.96 -6.12
N LEU A 116 -5.99 3.22 -6.56
CA LEU A 116 -6.99 2.20 -6.88
C LEU A 116 -6.53 1.27 -8.02
N LEU A 117 -5.88 1.82 -9.05
CA LEU A 117 -5.30 1.04 -10.14
C LEU A 117 -4.22 0.09 -9.62
N LEU A 118 -3.28 0.58 -8.81
CA LEU A 118 -2.21 -0.22 -8.23
C LEU A 118 -2.76 -1.32 -7.31
N ILE A 119 -3.77 -1.02 -6.49
CA ILE A 119 -4.47 -2.01 -5.65
C ILE A 119 -5.10 -3.10 -6.52
N THR A 120 -5.81 -2.71 -7.58
CA THR A 120 -6.48 -3.66 -8.49
C THR A 120 -5.49 -4.59 -9.15
N VAL A 121 -4.39 -4.05 -9.70
CA VAL A 121 -3.32 -4.84 -10.32
C VAL A 121 -2.64 -5.74 -9.29
N GLY A 122 -2.32 -5.22 -8.11
CA GLY A 122 -1.71 -5.99 -7.02
C GLY A 122 -2.59 -7.17 -6.58
N LEU A 123 -3.89 -6.93 -6.39
CA LEU A 123 -4.85 -7.99 -6.06
C LEU A 123 -4.96 -9.02 -7.18
N ALA A 124 -5.10 -8.59 -8.44
CA ALA A 124 -5.17 -9.50 -9.57
C ALA A 124 -3.94 -10.44 -9.61
N LEU A 125 -2.73 -9.90 -9.51
CA LEU A 125 -1.49 -10.69 -9.48
C LEU A 125 -1.42 -11.62 -8.26
N THR A 126 -1.91 -11.18 -7.10
CA THR A 126 -1.93 -11.97 -5.86
C THR A 126 -2.85 -13.19 -5.97
N TRP A 127 -3.94 -13.08 -6.74
CA TRP A 127 -4.92 -14.16 -6.90
C TRP A 127 -4.72 -15.01 -8.16
N LEU A 128 -3.71 -14.72 -8.99
CA LEU A 128 -3.34 -15.57 -10.12
C LEU A 128 -2.94 -16.98 -9.68
N ARG A 129 -3.17 -17.96 -10.56
CA ARG A 129 -2.92 -19.39 -10.31
C ARG A 129 -1.46 -19.65 -9.89
N GLY A 130 -0.48 -18.97 -10.52
CA GLY A 130 0.94 -19.13 -10.20
C GLY A 130 1.28 -18.70 -8.77
N THR A 131 0.71 -17.60 -8.27
CA THR A 131 0.85 -17.15 -6.88
C THR A 131 0.15 -18.13 -5.92
N ALA A 132 -1.03 -18.65 -6.30
CA ALA A 132 -1.77 -19.62 -5.51
C ALA A 132 -0.99 -20.94 -5.33
N GLN A 133 -0.32 -21.42 -6.39
CA GLN A 133 0.52 -22.62 -6.34
C GLN A 133 1.75 -22.40 -5.47
N TRP A 134 2.45 -21.28 -5.62
CA TRP A 134 3.62 -20.94 -4.80
C TRP A 134 3.32 -21.00 -3.30
N VAL A 135 2.23 -20.35 -2.89
CA VAL A 135 1.82 -20.29 -1.48
C VAL A 135 1.35 -21.64 -0.92
N ARG A 136 0.90 -22.58 -1.78
CA ARG A 136 0.51 -23.93 -1.35
C ARG A 136 1.70 -24.86 -1.15
N GLN A 137 2.82 -24.60 -1.79
CA GLN A 137 4.02 -25.43 -1.76
C GLN A 137 4.96 -25.08 -0.59
N HIS A 138 4.73 -23.95 0.10
CA HIS A 138 5.53 -23.44 1.21
C HIS A 138 4.67 -23.23 2.45
#